data_213aaa0d5517142e703d25efd69bd1b5
#
_entry.id   213aaa0d5517142e703d25efd69bd1b5
#
_cell.length_a   1.000
_cell.length_b   1.000
_cell.length_c   1.000
_cell.angle_alpha   90.00
_cell.angle_beta   90.00
_cell.angle_gamma   90.00
#
_symmetry.space_group_name_H-M   'P 1'
#
loop_
_entity.id
_entity.type
_entity.pdbx_description
1 polymer ?
#
loop_
_entity_poly.entity_id
_entity_poly.type
_entity_poly.pdbx_seq_one_letter_code
_entity_poly.pdbx_strand_id
1 'polypeptide(L)'
;MCYSTAHEHSQPDCNWGWDSHLECYFFGYHLYMYVASDSHSDLPVFPLLERASRHDMLSFLHSFFSMKAYLPEFRIEKLLLDSAHDAYAVYEYCRQKNITPFIDLNPGHTGHFTYKDDFTIDEDGVPICKMGLHMHKDGYEASKHRAKYRCPKSNRTRGCFCEHPCSPAKYGRTVHIFTADNPRLFNIPPRDSKAWKKEYDGSTSVERSNKREKEDYKLEDGRHRSTRMWYCRLYGIMILQHLDAWEMPSIEAFQESLLGLTA
;
A
#
# COMPACT_ATOMS: atom_id res chain seq x y z
N MET A 1 -1.91 -14.87 -30.65
CA MET A 1 -2.05 -16.29 -31.04
C MET A 1 -2.81 -17.00 -29.93
N CYS A 2 -4.03 -17.47 -30.19
CA CYS A 2 -4.76 -18.27 -29.21
C CYS A 2 -4.13 -19.64 -29.11
N TYR A 3 -3.52 -19.96 -27.99
CA TYR A 3 -3.13 -21.31 -27.68
C TYR A 3 -4.34 -22.07 -27.13
N SER A 4 -5.06 -22.73 -28.00
CA SER A 4 -6.00 -23.76 -27.62
C SER A 4 -5.26 -25.09 -27.68
N THR A 5 -4.95 -25.66 -26.54
CA THR A 5 -4.97 -27.12 -26.33
C THR A 5 -4.74 -27.37 -24.84
N ALA A 6 -5.54 -28.25 -24.27
CA ALA A 6 -5.38 -28.74 -22.92
C ALA A 6 -4.09 -29.55 -22.82
N HIS A 7 -2.95 -28.87 -22.66
CA HIS A 7 -1.74 -29.50 -22.18
C HIS A 7 -1.87 -29.62 -20.66
N GLU A 8 -1.80 -30.81 -20.15
CA GLU A 8 -1.60 -31.03 -18.72
C GLU A 8 -0.26 -30.38 -18.34
N HIS A 9 -0.35 -29.21 -17.72
CA HIS A 9 0.82 -28.51 -17.24
C HIS A 9 1.42 -29.28 -16.07
N SER A 10 2.73 -29.41 -16.03
CA SER A 10 3.46 -30.13 -14.98
C SER A 10 3.37 -29.49 -13.59
N GLN A 11 2.69 -28.33 -13.49
CA GLN A 11 2.47 -27.59 -12.26
C GLN A 11 0.97 -27.35 -12.05
N PRO A 12 0.29 -28.22 -11.30
CA PRO A 12 -1.16 -28.14 -11.10
C PRO A 12 -1.60 -26.90 -10.31
N ASP A 13 -0.66 -26.25 -9.60
CA ASP A 13 -0.93 -25.05 -8.81
C ASP A 13 -0.85 -23.76 -9.62
N CYS A 14 -0.34 -23.80 -10.86
CA CYS A 14 -0.32 -22.67 -11.77
C CYS A 14 -1.70 -22.41 -12.40
N ASN A 15 -1.89 -21.18 -12.86
CA ASN A 15 -3.07 -20.82 -13.64
C ASN A 15 -2.74 -19.66 -14.60
N TRP A 16 -3.71 -19.32 -15.45
CA TRP A 16 -3.63 -18.17 -16.32
C TRP A 16 -3.84 -16.88 -15.55
N GLY A 17 -2.96 -15.92 -15.77
CA GLY A 17 -3.05 -14.55 -15.28
C GLY A 17 -3.00 -13.57 -16.44
N TRP A 18 -3.29 -12.32 -16.15
CA TRP A 18 -3.18 -11.20 -17.09
C TRP A 18 -2.08 -10.27 -16.64
N ASP A 19 -1.10 -10.01 -17.51
CA ASP A 19 -0.09 -8.98 -17.33
C ASP A 19 -0.57 -7.70 -17.98
N SER A 20 -0.92 -6.70 -17.17
CA SER A 20 -1.42 -5.41 -17.65
C SER A 20 -0.34 -4.54 -18.30
N HIS A 21 0.93 -4.76 -17.98
CA HIS A 21 2.04 -4.01 -18.56
C HIS A 21 2.38 -4.52 -19.97
N LEU A 22 2.42 -5.84 -20.12
CA LEU A 22 2.70 -6.49 -21.41
C LEU A 22 1.43 -6.74 -22.24
N GLU A 23 0.26 -6.45 -21.69
CA GLU A 23 -1.06 -6.68 -22.32
C GLU A 23 -1.21 -8.12 -22.85
N CYS A 24 -0.76 -9.10 -22.08
CA CYS A 24 -0.80 -10.50 -22.49
C CYS A 24 -1.19 -11.44 -21.35
N TYR A 25 -1.73 -12.60 -21.73
CA TYR A 25 -1.94 -13.70 -20.81
C TYR A 25 -0.66 -14.50 -20.60
N PHE A 26 -0.39 -14.85 -19.37
CA PHE A 26 0.69 -15.77 -19.02
C PHE A 26 0.16 -16.92 -18.15
N PHE A 27 0.86 -18.04 -18.15
CA PHE A 27 0.57 -19.18 -17.30
C PHE A 27 1.66 -19.32 -16.25
N GLY A 28 1.31 -19.19 -14.97
CA GLY A 28 2.32 -19.18 -13.92
C GLY A 28 1.78 -18.86 -12.54
N TYR A 29 2.67 -18.26 -11.75
CA TYR A 29 2.40 -17.77 -10.40
C TYR A 29 2.41 -16.25 -10.40
N HIS A 30 1.67 -15.69 -9.44
CA HIS A 30 1.80 -14.32 -8.99
C HIS A 30 2.60 -14.34 -7.68
N LEU A 31 3.69 -13.57 -7.63
CA LEU A 31 4.47 -13.38 -6.42
C LEU A 31 3.94 -12.17 -5.65
N TYR A 32 3.45 -12.39 -4.45
CA TYR A 32 3.13 -11.35 -3.50
C TYR A 32 4.25 -11.24 -2.48
N MET A 33 4.88 -10.06 -2.35
CA MET A 33 6.07 -9.86 -1.52
C MET A 33 5.86 -8.73 -0.51
N TYR A 34 6.14 -9.00 0.77
CA TYR A 34 6.34 -7.94 1.75
C TYR A 34 7.79 -7.48 1.72
N VAL A 35 7.96 -6.16 1.65
CA VAL A 35 9.27 -5.52 1.62
C VAL A 35 9.34 -4.48 2.73
N ALA A 36 10.47 -4.42 3.44
CA ALA A 36 10.74 -3.42 4.46
C ALA A 36 11.12 -2.09 3.80
N SER A 37 10.14 -1.18 3.67
CA SER A 37 10.32 0.12 3.02
C SER A 37 11.16 1.11 3.84
N ASP A 38 11.38 0.83 5.11
CA ASP A 38 12.23 1.60 6.02
C ASP A 38 13.67 1.10 6.03
N SER A 39 13.98 0.00 5.35
CA SER A 39 15.35 -0.48 5.18
C SER A 39 16.05 0.28 4.06
N HIS A 40 17.33 0.58 4.24
CA HIS A 40 18.16 1.23 3.22
C HIS A 40 18.21 0.44 1.89
N SER A 41 18.03 -0.87 1.95
CA SER A 41 18.21 -1.79 0.83
C SER A 41 16.91 -2.44 0.35
N ASP A 42 15.73 -1.92 0.74
CA ASP A 42 14.43 -2.46 0.33
C ASP A 42 14.36 -4.00 0.48
N LEU A 43 14.55 -4.48 1.70
CA LEU A 43 14.73 -5.90 1.97
C LEU A 43 13.41 -6.69 1.89
N PRO A 44 13.36 -7.80 1.15
CA PRO A 44 12.21 -8.68 1.13
C PRO A 44 12.04 -9.38 2.49
N VAL A 45 10.81 -9.42 3.01
CA VAL A 45 10.48 -9.97 4.33
C VAL A 45 9.75 -11.29 4.24
N PHE A 46 8.70 -11.34 3.44
CA PHE A 46 7.86 -12.53 3.34
C PHE A 46 7.25 -12.68 1.95
N PRO A 47 7.49 -13.81 1.26
CA PRO A 47 6.94 -14.10 -0.05
C PRO A 47 5.70 -14.98 0.05
N LEU A 48 4.76 -14.78 -0.87
CA LEU A 48 3.68 -15.72 -1.14
C LEU A 48 3.56 -15.93 -2.65
N LEU A 49 3.65 -17.19 -3.08
CA LEU A 49 3.34 -17.58 -4.45
C LEU A 49 1.87 -18.01 -4.53
N GLU A 50 1.12 -17.32 -5.35
CA GLU A 50 -0.28 -17.60 -5.63
C GLU A 50 -0.50 -17.92 -7.11
N ARG A 51 -1.61 -18.57 -7.43
CA ARG A 51 -2.01 -18.76 -8.83
C ARG A 51 -2.14 -17.41 -9.52
N ALA A 52 -1.65 -17.30 -10.74
CA ALA A 52 -1.69 -16.03 -11.48
C ALA A 52 -3.09 -15.42 -11.64
N SER A 53 -4.15 -16.21 -11.53
CA SER A 53 -5.55 -15.75 -11.56
C SER A 53 -6.08 -15.21 -10.22
N ARG A 54 -5.27 -15.28 -9.13
CA ARG A 54 -5.71 -14.81 -7.81
C ARG A 54 -5.77 -13.30 -7.77
N HIS A 55 -6.87 -12.76 -7.27
CA HIS A 55 -7.02 -11.31 -7.09
C HIS A 55 -6.12 -10.80 -5.95
N ASP A 56 -5.47 -9.66 -6.14
CA ASP A 56 -4.48 -9.08 -5.22
C ASP A 56 -4.98 -8.92 -3.79
N MET A 57 -6.23 -8.53 -3.62
CA MET A 57 -6.86 -8.42 -2.31
C MET A 57 -6.89 -9.75 -1.53
N LEU A 58 -7.15 -10.87 -2.22
CA LEU A 58 -7.12 -12.19 -1.59
C LEU A 58 -5.70 -12.63 -1.29
N SER A 59 -4.76 -12.33 -2.18
CA SER A 59 -3.33 -12.59 -1.98
C SER A 59 -2.79 -11.79 -0.80
N PHE A 60 -3.21 -10.53 -0.65
CA PHE A 60 -2.91 -9.70 0.52
C PHE A 60 -3.35 -10.36 1.83
N LEU A 61 -4.61 -10.74 1.94
CA LEU A 61 -5.13 -11.36 3.16
C LEU A 61 -4.40 -12.68 3.48
N HIS A 62 -4.24 -13.53 2.47
CA HIS A 62 -3.55 -14.82 2.64
C HIS A 62 -2.08 -14.63 3.06
N SER A 63 -1.35 -13.75 2.39
CA SER A 63 0.05 -13.47 2.72
C SER A 63 0.20 -12.86 4.11
N PHE A 64 -0.71 -11.95 4.48
CA PHE A 64 -0.70 -11.32 5.80
C PHE A 64 -0.89 -12.33 6.93
N PHE A 65 -1.91 -13.20 6.82
CA PHE A 65 -2.15 -14.23 7.81
C PHE A 65 -1.02 -15.26 7.86
N SER A 66 -0.49 -15.66 6.71
CA SER A 66 0.64 -16.57 6.62
C SER A 66 1.89 -15.97 7.26
N MET A 67 2.22 -14.73 6.93
CA MET A 67 3.36 -14.03 7.53
C MET A 67 3.21 -13.96 9.05
N LYS A 68 2.04 -13.62 9.57
CA LYS A 68 1.79 -13.58 11.02
C LYS A 68 1.89 -14.94 11.69
N ALA A 69 1.57 -16.02 10.99
CA ALA A 69 1.72 -17.39 11.50
C ALA A 69 3.18 -17.82 11.57
N TYR A 70 4.00 -17.46 10.58
CA TYR A 70 5.42 -17.83 10.52
C TYR A 70 6.33 -16.85 11.27
N LEU A 71 5.96 -15.58 11.34
CA LEU A 71 6.71 -14.50 11.97
C LEU A 71 5.82 -13.76 13.01
N PRO A 72 5.40 -14.42 14.10
CA PRO A 72 4.45 -13.85 15.06
C PRO A 72 4.99 -12.60 15.77
N GLU A 73 6.30 -12.53 15.98
CA GLU A 73 6.98 -11.39 16.62
C GLU A 73 7.16 -10.18 15.69
N PHE A 74 6.99 -10.37 14.38
CA PHE A 74 7.17 -9.28 13.42
C PHE A 74 6.03 -8.27 13.56
N ARG A 75 6.38 -7.03 13.90
CA ARG A 75 5.41 -5.95 14.08
C ARG A 75 5.35 -5.07 12.85
N ILE A 76 4.14 -4.86 12.36
CA ILE A 76 3.87 -3.94 11.26
C ILE A 76 3.18 -2.72 11.87
N GLU A 77 3.82 -1.55 11.74
CA GLU A 77 3.26 -0.28 12.20
C GLU A 77 2.59 0.47 11.05
N LYS A 78 3.15 0.36 9.86
CA LYS A 78 2.66 1.02 8.65
C LYS A 78 2.54 -0.01 7.52
N LEU A 79 1.57 0.19 6.65
CA LEU A 79 1.32 -0.66 5.50
C LEU A 79 1.08 0.22 4.27
N LEU A 80 1.96 0.10 3.29
CA LEU A 80 1.92 0.85 2.04
C LEU A 80 1.42 -0.08 0.93
N LEU A 81 0.29 0.27 0.32
CA LEU A 81 -0.36 -0.55 -0.69
C LEU A 81 -0.83 0.32 -1.86
N ASP A 82 -0.88 -0.25 -3.04
CA ASP A 82 -1.44 0.41 -4.23
C ASP A 82 -2.98 0.46 -4.20
N SER A 83 -3.55 1.10 -5.21
CA SER A 83 -4.99 1.29 -5.33
C SER A 83 -5.79 -0.01 -5.56
N ALA A 84 -5.15 -1.14 -5.92
CA ALA A 84 -5.82 -2.44 -6.03
C ALA A 84 -6.30 -2.95 -4.66
N HIS A 85 -5.70 -2.46 -3.58
CA HIS A 85 -6.03 -2.80 -2.19
C HIS A 85 -7.00 -1.82 -1.54
N ASP A 86 -7.50 -0.83 -2.29
CA ASP A 86 -8.41 0.20 -1.79
C ASP A 86 -9.80 -0.37 -1.49
N ALA A 87 -9.93 -1.10 -0.41
CA ALA A 87 -11.17 -1.69 0.06
C ALA A 87 -11.40 -1.40 1.54
N TYR A 88 -12.63 -1.05 1.90
CA TYR A 88 -13.01 -0.72 3.29
C TYR A 88 -12.55 -1.77 4.31
N ALA A 89 -12.63 -3.04 3.94
CA ALA A 89 -12.21 -4.14 4.81
C ALA A 89 -10.72 -4.09 5.19
N VAL A 90 -9.84 -3.60 4.30
CA VAL A 90 -8.41 -3.44 4.58
C VAL A 90 -8.17 -2.35 5.62
N TYR A 91 -8.82 -1.20 5.46
CA TYR A 91 -8.72 -0.09 6.42
C TYR A 91 -9.25 -0.48 7.80
N GLU A 92 -10.39 -1.16 7.83
CA GLU A 92 -10.99 -1.63 9.08
C GLU A 92 -10.10 -2.67 9.77
N TYR A 93 -9.52 -3.58 9.00
CA TYR A 93 -8.55 -4.55 9.52
C TYR A 93 -7.30 -3.87 10.09
N CYS A 94 -6.73 -2.92 9.34
CA CYS A 94 -5.59 -2.13 9.80
C CYS A 94 -5.90 -1.39 11.10
N ARG A 95 -7.09 -0.77 11.19
CA ARG A 95 -7.58 -0.11 12.40
C ARG A 95 -7.64 -1.05 13.60
N GLN A 96 -8.20 -2.24 13.43
CA GLN A 96 -8.29 -3.25 14.49
C GLN A 96 -6.93 -3.75 14.97
N LYS A 97 -5.92 -3.74 14.08
CA LYS A 97 -4.55 -4.18 14.39
C LYS A 97 -3.60 -3.05 14.78
N ASN A 98 -4.09 -1.80 14.88
CA ASN A 98 -3.29 -0.61 15.11
C ASN A 98 -2.18 -0.40 14.06
N ILE A 99 -2.48 -0.74 12.81
CA ILE A 99 -1.61 -0.53 11.64
C ILE A 99 -2.08 0.74 10.94
N THR A 100 -1.15 1.62 10.60
CA THR A 100 -1.48 2.82 9.81
C THR A 100 -1.43 2.48 8.32
N PRO A 101 -2.56 2.49 7.59
CA PRO A 101 -2.58 2.19 6.17
C PRO A 101 -2.25 3.43 5.33
N PHE A 102 -1.35 3.26 4.37
CA PHE A 102 -1.06 4.21 3.30
C PHE A 102 -1.45 3.54 1.99
N ILE A 103 -2.69 3.77 1.55
CA ILE A 103 -3.28 3.12 0.37
C ILE A 103 -3.74 4.22 -0.57
N ASP A 104 -3.35 4.11 -1.84
CA ASP A 104 -3.84 5.01 -2.87
C ASP A 104 -5.31 4.72 -3.19
N LEU A 105 -6.08 5.76 -3.54
CA LEU A 105 -7.50 5.58 -3.86
C LEU A 105 -7.68 4.97 -5.25
N ASN A 106 -8.60 4.04 -5.37
CA ASN A 106 -8.98 3.49 -6.66
C ASN A 106 -9.98 4.45 -7.33
N PRO A 107 -9.64 5.05 -8.49
CA PRO A 107 -10.52 5.98 -9.19
C PRO A 107 -11.88 5.38 -9.56
N GLY A 108 -11.93 4.08 -9.82
CA GLY A 108 -13.17 3.37 -10.15
C GLY A 108 -14.17 3.24 -8.98
N HIS A 109 -13.67 3.42 -7.76
CA HIS A 109 -14.48 3.35 -6.53
C HIS A 109 -14.74 4.72 -5.90
N THR A 110 -14.21 5.78 -6.49
CA THR A 110 -14.39 7.16 -6.03
C THR A 110 -15.58 7.79 -6.73
N GLY A 111 -16.75 7.71 -6.11
CA GLY A 111 -17.88 8.53 -6.48
C GLY A 111 -17.86 9.84 -5.69
N HIS A 112 -18.57 10.87 -6.14
CA HIS A 112 -18.90 12.00 -5.28
C HIS A 112 -19.83 11.52 -4.16
N PHE A 113 -19.31 11.49 -2.94
CA PHE A 113 -20.10 11.10 -1.77
C PHE A 113 -20.80 12.33 -1.19
N THR A 114 -22.12 12.30 -1.11
CA THR A 114 -22.87 13.29 -0.35
C THR A 114 -22.70 12.98 1.14
N TYR A 115 -22.01 13.84 1.85
CA TYR A 115 -21.81 13.71 3.29
C TYR A 115 -22.67 14.75 4.01
N LYS A 116 -23.74 14.28 4.69
CA LYS A 116 -24.69 15.14 5.46
C LYS A 116 -25.26 16.30 4.62
N ASP A 117 -26.09 16.06 3.67
CA ASP A 117 -26.92 17.01 2.89
C ASP A 117 -26.34 18.39 2.49
N ASP A 118 -25.16 18.75 3.01
CA ASP A 118 -24.61 20.09 3.00
C ASP A 118 -23.32 20.28 2.20
N PHE A 119 -22.59 19.18 1.91
CA PHE A 119 -21.35 19.21 1.14
C PHE A 119 -21.10 17.82 0.53
N THR A 120 -20.36 17.80 -0.54
CA THR A 120 -19.85 16.57 -1.16
C THR A 120 -18.39 16.38 -0.81
N ILE A 121 -17.85 15.20 -1.03
CA ILE A 121 -16.44 14.88 -0.83
C ILE A 121 -15.90 14.45 -2.19
N ASP A 122 -14.72 14.97 -2.55
CA ASP A 122 -14.03 14.56 -3.77
C ASP A 122 -13.29 13.21 -3.60
N GLU A 123 -12.63 12.80 -4.67
CA GLU A 123 -11.85 11.56 -4.73
C GLU A 123 -10.67 11.53 -3.74
N ASP A 124 -10.13 12.70 -3.36
CA ASP A 124 -9.04 12.81 -2.38
C ASP A 124 -9.54 12.91 -0.93
N GLY A 125 -10.85 12.83 -0.71
CA GLY A 125 -11.45 12.99 0.61
C GLY A 125 -11.58 14.43 1.08
N VAL A 126 -11.45 15.42 0.18
CA VAL A 126 -11.58 16.83 0.49
C VAL A 126 -13.03 17.28 0.34
N PRO A 127 -13.62 17.93 1.36
CA PRO A 127 -14.99 18.45 1.25
C PRO A 127 -15.12 19.55 0.18
N ILE A 128 -16.16 19.44 -0.61
CA ILE A 128 -16.57 20.45 -1.60
C ILE A 128 -17.80 21.19 -1.04
N CYS A 129 -17.74 22.51 -0.97
CA CYS A 129 -18.85 23.32 -0.46
C CYS A 129 -19.99 23.40 -1.49
N LYS A 130 -21.17 23.95 -1.07
CA LYS A 130 -22.34 24.12 -1.96
C LYS A 130 -22.08 24.93 -3.24
N MET A 131 -21.00 25.71 -3.27
CA MET A 131 -20.59 26.50 -4.44
C MET A 131 -19.59 25.74 -5.33
N GLY A 132 -19.41 24.42 -5.13
CA GLY A 132 -18.48 23.60 -5.90
C GLY A 132 -17.00 23.87 -5.64
N LEU A 133 -16.64 24.51 -4.52
CA LEU A 133 -15.26 24.84 -4.20
C LEU A 133 -14.70 23.91 -3.13
N HIS A 134 -13.47 23.45 -3.32
CA HIS A 134 -12.74 22.65 -2.33
C HIS A 134 -12.52 23.44 -1.05
N MET A 135 -12.83 22.86 0.09
CA MET A 135 -12.65 23.49 1.39
C MET A 135 -11.17 23.39 1.82
N HIS A 136 -10.69 24.44 2.47
CA HIS A 136 -9.33 24.46 3.01
C HIS A 136 -9.24 23.66 4.29
N LYS A 137 -8.23 22.83 4.39
CA LYS A 137 -7.89 22.14 5.61
C LYS A 137 -7.46 23.13 6.69
N ASP A 138 -8.08 23.04 7.85
CA ASP A 138 -7.87 23.94 9.01
C ASP A 138 -7.34 23.18 10.24
N GLY A 139 -6.78 22.00 10.03
CA GLY A 139 -6.11 21.21 11.04
C GLY A 139 -6.75 19.86 11.34
N TYR A 140 -6.14 19.16 12.26
CA TYR A 140 -6.59 17.87 12.78
C TYR A 140 -6.67 17.91 14.30
N GLU A 141 -7.81 17.53 14.86
CA GLU A 141 -8.06 17.47 16.30
C GLU A 141 -7.88 16.02 16.78
N ALA A 142 -6.66 15.70 17.25
CA ALA A 142 -6.28 14.34 17.60
C ALA A 142 -7.15 13.73 18.71
N SER A 143 -7.52 14.53 19.72
CA SER A 143 -8.37 14.09 20.83
C SER A 143 -9.77 13.62 20.41
N LYS A 144 -10.26 14.09 19.26
CA LYS A 144 -11.57 13.75 18.70
C LYS A 144 -11.49 12.96 17.39
N HIS A 145 -10.30 12.58 16.97
CA HIS A 145 -10.04 11.86 15.72
C HIS A 145 -10.79 12.45 14.52
N ARG A 146 -10.70 13.79 14.34
CA ARG A 146 -11.41 14.49 13.28
C ARG A 146 -10.56 15.51 12.56
N ALA A 147 -10.69 15.55 11.23
CA ALA A 147 -10.16 16.61 10.39
C ALA A 147 -11.12 17.79 10.36
N LYS A 148 -10.57 18.99 10.38
CA LYS A 148 -11.31 20.24 10.30
C LYS A 148 -11.02 20.92 8.97
N TYR A 149 -12.08 21.28 8.27
CA TYR A 149 -12.03 22.03 7.02
C TYR A 149 -12.81 23.34 7.16
N ARG A 150 -12.45 24.36 6.40
CA ARG A 150 -13.11 25.66 6.40
C ARG A 150 -13.40 26.14 4.99
N CYS A 151 -14.37 27.03 4.91
CA CYS A 151 -14.78 27.69 3.67
C CYS A 151 -13.57 28.39 2.99
N PRO A 152 -13.30 28.12 1.68
CA PRO A 152 -12.19 28.75 0.95
C PRO A 152 -12.41 30.25 0.71
N LYS A 153 -13.68 30.71 0.68
CA LYS A 153 -14.05 32.07 0.45
C LYS A 153 -14.20 32.92 1.72
N SER A 154 -13.90 32.37 2.89
CA SER A 154 -13.97 33.11 4.14
C SER A 154 -12.63 33.73 4.50
N ASN A 155 -12.69 34.99 4.92
CA ASN A 155 -11.56 35.68 5.55
C ASN A 155 -11.93 35.99 7.00
N ARG A 156 -11.02 35.76 7.95
CA ARG A 156 -11.24 35.98 9.39
C ARG A 156 -11.67 37.43 9.71
N THR A 157 -11.25 38.40 8.88
CA THR A 157 -11.53 39.82 9.07
C THR A 157 -12.76 40.31 8.32
N ARG A 158 -13.04 39.74 7.12
CA ARG A 158 -14.06 40.27 6.20
C ARG A 158 -15.29 39.37 6.04
N GLY A 159 -15.27 38.16 6.58
CA GLY A 159 -16.36 37.19 6.45
C GLY A 159 -16.33 36.40 5.14
N CYS A 160 -17.49 35.87 4.73
CA CYS A 160 -17.65 35.09 3.52
C CYS A 160 -17.95 35.99 2.31
N PHE A 161 -17.32 35.72 1.17
CA PHE A 161 -17.51 36.46 -0.09
C PHE A 161 -18.46 35.76 -1.07
N CYS A 162 -19.24 34.79 -0.64
CA CYS A 162 -20.25 34.15 -1.48
C CYS A 162 -21.51 35.02 -1.57
N GLU A 163 -22.17 35.00 -2.72
CA GLU A 163 -23.50 35.65 -2.91
C GLU A 163 -24.53 35.06 -1.94
N HIS A 164 -24.44 33.76 -1.66
CA HIS A 164 -25.29 33.04 -0.70
C HIS A 164 -24.45 32.42 0.40
N PRO A 165 -24.12 33.16 1.47
CA PRO A 165 -23.32 32.62 2.57
C PRO A 165 -23.98 31.41 3.23
N CYS A 166 -23.26 30.29 3.34
CA CYS A 166 -23.77 29.07 4.00
C CYS A 166 -23.60 29.11 5.54
N SER A 167 -23.03 30.18 6.09
CA SER A 167 -22.85 30.36 7.53
C SER A 167 -22.84 31.87 7.87
N PRO A 168 -23.48 32.28 8.94
CA PRO A 168 -23.43 33.66 9.43
C PRO A 168 -22.10 34.01 10.12
N ALA A 169 -21.25 33.01 10.38
CA ALA A 169 -20.00 33.19 11.08
C ALA A 169 -18.98 33.94 10.22
N LYS A 170 -18.26 34.91 10.80
CA LYS A 170 -17.18 35.65 10.10
C LYS A 170 -16.08 34.79 9.53
N TYR A 171 -15.77 33.65 10.17
CA TYR A 171 -14.80 32.70 9.69
C TYR A 171 -15.38 31.72 8.64
N GLY A 172 -16.64 31.90 8.23
CA GLY A 172 -17.33 31.06 7.29
C GLY A 172 -17.73 29.70 7.86
N ARG A 173 -18.15 28.79 6.98
CA ARG A 173 -18.52 27.42 7.37
C ARG A 173 -17.29 26.58 7.70
N THR A 174 -17.36 25.86 8.81
CA THR A 174 -16.42 24.80 9.15
C THR A 174 -17.11 23.44 9.06
N VAL A 175 -16.40 22.44 8.56
CA VAL A 175 -16.83 21.05 8.47
C VAL A 175 -15.85 20.20 9.26
N HIS A 176 -16.37 19.29 10.05
CA HIS A 176 -15.58 18.30 10.77
C HIS A 176 -15.88 16.91 10.22
N ILE A 177 -14.86 16.20 9.85
CA ILE A 177 -14.94 14.84 9.33
C ILE A 177 -14.25 13.91 10.31
N PHE A 178 -14.98 12.95 10.82
CA PHE A 178 -14.45 11.96 11.73
C PHE A 178 -13.80 10.83 10.93
N THR A 179 -12.57 10.50 11.27
CA THR A 179 -11.83 9.42 10.60
C THR A 179 -12.48 8.05 10.80
N ALA A 180 -13.22 7.87 11.90
CA ALA A 180 -13.99 6.65 12.16
C ALA A 180 -15.20 6.48 11.25
N ASP A 181 -15.77 7.55 10.71
CA ASP A 181 -16.95 7.50 9.84
C ASP A 181 -16.64 6.85 8.49
N ASN A 182 -15.43 7.09 7.97
CA ASN A 182 -14.96 6.45 6.75
C ASN A 182 -13.42 6.40 6.74
N PRO A 183 -12.81 5.35 7.26
CA PRO A 183 -11.36 5.22 7.35
C PRO A 183 -10.68 5.13 5.97
N ARG A 184 -11.44 4.77 4.91
CA ARG A 184 -10.95 4.74 3.54
C ARG A 184 -10.70 6.14 2.99
N LEU A 185 -11.64 7.08 3.20
CA LEU A 185 -11.52 8.46 2.71
C LEU A 185 -10.69 9.35 3.62
N PHE A 186 -10.74 9.11 4.92
CA PHE A 186 -10.17 9.99 5.94
C PHE A 186 -9.01 9.34 6.68
N ASN A 187 -7.90 9.22 6.01
CA ASN A 187 -6.66 8.68 6.59
C ASN A 187 -5.98 9.67 7.53
N ILE A 188 -5.18 9.12 8.44
CA ILE A 188 -4.26 9.86 9.30
C ILE A 188 -2.84 9.33 9.07
N PRO A 189 -1.92 10.17 8.58
CA PRO A 189 -2.10 11.54 8.08
C PRO A 189 -2.97 11.58 6.82
N PRO A 190 -3.63 12.72 6.51
CA PRO A 190 -4.44 12.85 5.30
C PRO A 190 -3.62 12.74 4.01
N ARG A 191 -4.20 12.14 2.94
CA ARG A 191 -3.53 11.89 1.66
C ARG A 191 -2.97 13.14 0.98
N ASP A 192 -3.66 14.29 1.09
CA ASP A 192 -3.22 15.58 0.55
C ASP A 192 -2.02 16.19 1.31
N SER A 193 -1.63 15.59 2.45
CA SER A 193 -0.56 16.12 3.29
C SER A 193 0.83 15.68 2.81
N LYS A 194 1.83 16.56 3.03
CA LYS A 194 3.23 16.23 2.78
C LYS A 194 3.71 15.03 3.61
N ALA A 195 3.14 14.85 4.81
CA ALA A 195 3.48 13.74 5.67
C ALA A 195 3.03 12.41 5.06
N TRP A 196 1.82 12.35 4.50
CA TRP A 196 1.32 11.15 3.84
C TRP A 196 2.16 10.80 2.60
N LYS A 197 2.42 11.80 1.75
CA LYS A 197 3.21 11.62 0.52
C LYS A 197 4.60 11.08 0.83
N LYS A 198 5.28 11.66 1.83
CA LYS A 198 6.60 11.20 2.26
C LYS A 198 6.61 9.73 2.69
N GLU A 199 5.59 9.27 3.40
CA GLU A 199 5.51 7.86 3.80
C GLU A 199 5.15 6.97 2.60
N TYR A 200 4.21 7.41 1.76
CA TYR A 200 3.76 6.65 0.59
C TYR A 200 4.83 6.51 -0.49
N ASP A 201 5.76 7.45 -0.60
CA ASP A 201 6.92 7.35 -1.51
C ASP A 201 7.74 6.08 -1.26
N GLY A 202 7.69 5.53 -0.04
CA GLY A 202 8.26 4.22 0.31
C GLY A 202 7.59 3.03 -0.40
N SER A 203 6.41 3.19 -1.02
CA SER A 203 5.72 2.10 -1.74
C SER A 203 6.54 1.56 -2.92
N THR A 204 7.41 2.39 -3.52
CA THR A 204 8.31 1.98 -4.60
C THR A 204 9.40 0.99 -4.16
N SER A 205 9.56 0.74 -2.86
CA SER A 205 10.51 -0.25 -2.33
C SER A 205 10.23 -1.66 -2.85
N VAL A 206 8.95 -2.02 -2.99
CA VAL A 206 8.58 -3.34 -3.51
C VAL A 206 8.97 -3.49 -4.99
N GLU A 207 8.83 -2.44 -5.78
CA GLU A 207 9.24 -2.44 -7.19
C GLU A 207 10.75 -2.60 -7.33
N ARG A 208 11.53 -1.88 -6.49
CA ARG A 208 13.00 -1.99 -6.49
C ARG A 208 13.47 -3.38 -6.03
N SER A 209 12.84 -3.95 -5.01
CA SER A 209 13.12 -5.32 -4.58
C SER A 209 12.80 -6.34 -5.67
N ASN A 210 11.61 -6.27 -6.26
CA ASN A 210 11.18 -7.14 -7.35
C ASN A 210 12.09 -7.04 -8.57
N LYS A 211 12.54 -5.83 -8.90
CA LYS A 211 13.50 -5.63 -9.99
C LYS A 211 14.80 -6.39 -9.73
N ARG A 212 15.37 -6.27 -8.52
CA ARG A 212 16.57 -7.04 -8.17
C ARG A 212 16.35 -8.55 -8.27
N GLU A 213 15.23 -9.05 -7.75
CA GLU A 213 14.90 -10.47 -7.83
C GLU A 213 14.85 -10.97 -9.28
N LYS A 214 14.21 -10.20 -10.16
CA LYS A 214 14.04 -10.57 -11.57
C LYS A 214 15.29 -10.35 -12.40
N GLU A 215 15.91 -9.17 -12.30
CA GLU A 215 17.00 -8.75 -13.18
C GLU A 215 18.38 -9.18 -12.65
N ASP A 216 18.68 -9.01 -11.36
CA ASP A 216 20.00 -9.30 -10.81
C ASP A 216 20.12 -10.79 -10.45
N TYR A 217 19.13 -11.33 -9.76
CA TYR A 217 19.13 -12.72 -9.30
C TYR A 217 18.42 -13.70 -10.25
N LYS A 218 17.89 -13.22 -11.37
CA LYS A 218 17.29 -14.05 -12.41
C LYS A 218 16.21 -15.00 -11.89
N LEU A 219 15.32 -14.52 -11.03
CA LEU A 219 14.27 -15.35 -10.43
C LEU A 219 13.47 -16.11 -11.49
N GLU A 220 13.08 -15.45 -12.59
CA GLU A 220 12.23 -16.02 -13.63
C GLU A 220 12.95 -17.02 -14.55
N ASP A 221 14.28 -17.06 -14.56
CA ASP A 221 15.07 -18.02 -15.35
C ASP A 221 14.99 -19.43 -14.76
N GLY A 222 14.40 -19.61 -13.59
CA GLY A 222 14.23 -20.90 -12.94
C GLY A 222 13.28 -21.81 -13.73
N ARG A 223 13.65 -23.08 -13.87
CA ARG A 223 12.82 -24.11 -14.53
C ARG A 223 12.39 -25.17 -13.52
N HIS A 224 11.68 -24.75 -12.49
CA HIS A 224 11.23 -25.65 -11.43
C HIS A 224 9.83 -26.19 -11.76
N ARG A 225 9.63 -27.49 -11.42
CA ARG A 225 8.36 -28.19 -11.68
C ARG A 225 7.45 -28.33 -10.47
N SER A 226 7.79 -27.68 -9.36
CA SER A 226 6.96 -27.68 -8.16
C SER A 226 7.04 -26.37 -7.42
N THR A 227 5.95 -25.95 -6.81
CA THR A 227 5.84 -24.78 -5.95
C THR A 227 6.89 -24.78 -4.84
N ARG A 228 7.17 -25.98 -4.27
CA ARG A 228 8.23 -26.11 -3.25
C ARG A 228 9.61 -25.69 -3.76
N MET A 229 9.98 -26.06 -4.98
CA MET A 229 11.28 -25.70 -5.57
C MET A 229 11.32 -24.21 -5.92
N TRP A 230 10.20 -23.62 -6.33
CA TRP A 230 10.09 -22.19 -6.51
C TRP A 230 10.32 -21.44 -5.20
N TYR A 231 9.72 -21.90 -4.09
CA TYR A 231 10.00 -21.31 -2.77
C TYR A 231 11.46 -21.47 -2.36
N CYS A 232 12.10 -22.62 -2.61
CA CYS A 232 13.54 -22.79 -2.33
C CYS A 232 14.39 -21.76 -3.09
N ARG A 233 14.10 -21.53 -4.37
CA ARG A 233 14.80 -20.52 -5.17
C ARG A 233 14.53 -19.12 -4.64
N LEU A 234 13.29 -18.80 -4.38
CA LEU A 234 12.86 -17.48 -3.90
C LEU A 234 13.51 -17.15 -2.54
N TYR A 235 13.44 -18.05 -1.57
CA TYR A 235 14.11 -17.85 -0.29
C TYR A 235 15.64 -17.75 -0.42
N GLY A 236 16.26 -18.53 -1.34
CA GLY A 236 17.67 -18.39 -1.65
C GLY A 236 18.02 -16.98 -2.15
N ILE A 237 17.21 -16.43 -3.05
CA ILE A 237 17.37 -15.06 -3.57
C ILE A 237 17.17 -14.03 -2.46
N MET A 238 16.14 -14.18 -1.62
CA MET A 238 15.91 -13.30 -0.48
C MET A 238 17.11 -13.29 0.47
N ILE A 239 17.66 -14.47 0.79
CA ILE A 239 18.86 -14.57 1.65
C ILE A 239 20.04 -13.83 1.00
N LEU A 240 20.26 -13.98 -0.30
CA LEU A 240 21.32 -13.25 -1.01
C LEU A 240 21.12 -11.74 -0.94
N GLN A 241 19.89 -11.24 -1.14
CA GLN A 241 19.60 -9.80 -0.98
C GLN A 241 19.92 -9.29 0.44
N HIS A 242 19.60 -10.09 1.47
CA HIS A 242 19.95 -9.72 2.84
C HIS A 242 21.46 -9.73 3.08
N LEU A 243 22.19 -10.72 2.54
CA LEU A 243 23.65 -10.79 2.65
C LEU A 243 24.32 -9.61 1.95
N ASP A 244 23.87 -9.27 0.75
CA ASP A 244 24.39 -8.10 0.01
C ASP A 244 24.15 -6.79 0.77
N ALA A 245 23.00 -6.67 1.44
CA ALA A 245 22.68 -5.50 2.24
C ALA A 245 23.51 -5.35 3.52
N TRP A 246 24.10 -6.42 4.02
CA TRP A 246 24.98 -6.36 5.19
C TRP A 246 26.36 -5.78 4.87
N GLU A 247 26.57 -5.37 3.61
CA GLU A 247 27.80 -4.68 3.16
C GLU A 247 29.08 -5.35 3.66
N MET A 248 29.15 -6.68 3.53
CA MET A 248 30.38 -7.39 3.82
C MET A 248 31.35 -7.17 2.66
N PRO A 249 32.30 -6.21 2.76
CA PRO A 249 33.12 -5.79 1.61
C PRO A 249 34.09 -6.87 1.16
N SER A 250 34.32 -7.88 1.99
CA SER A 250 35.17 -9.03 1.65
C SER A 250 34.92 -10.23 2.58
N ILE A 251 35.39 -11.41 2.15
CA ILE A 251 35.36 -12.62 3.00
C ILE A 251 36.18 -12.42 4.27
N GLU A 252 37.27 -11.63 4.21
CA GLU A 252 38.10 -11.30 5.38
C GLU A 252 37.33 -10.49 6.40
N ALA A 253 36.59 -9.43 5.98
CA ALA A 253 35.74 -8.63 6.86
C ALA A 253 34.63 -9.45 7.50
N PHE A 254 34.06 -10.43 6.78
CA PHE A 254 33.08 -11.37 7.34
C PHE A 254 33.72 -12.29 8.41
N GLN A 255 34.91 -12.82 8.15
CA GLN A 255 35.64 -13.64 9.13
C GLN A 255 36.01 -12.87 10.40
N GLU A 256 36.48 -11.62 10.26
CA GLU A 256 36.76 -10.75 11.38
C GLU A 256 35.51 -10.45 12.22
N SER A 257 34.36 -10.20 11.56
CA SER A 257 33.08 -10.00 12.23
C SER A 257 32.65 -11.23 13.01
N LEU A 258 32.81 -12.45 12.45
CA LEU A 258 32.50 -13.69 13.15
C LEU A 258 33.43 -13.94 14.35
N LEU A 259 34.72 -13.64 14.23
CA LEU A 259 35.67 -13.77 15.31
C LEU A 259 35.39 -12.78 16.44
N GLY A 260 34.90 -11.58 16.13
CA GLY A 260 34.47 -10.59 17.11
C GLY A 260 33.22 -10.99 17.90
N LEU A 261 32.38 -11.89 17.36
CA LEU A 261 31.18 -12.40 18.05
C LEU A 261 31.50 -13.57 18.99
N THR A 262 32.68 -14.16 18.90
CA THR A 262 33.13 -15.31 19.72
C THR A 262 34.06 -14.89 20.86
N ALA A 263 34.37 -13.61 21.03
CA ALA A 263 35.15 -13.01 22.09
C ALA A 263 34.24 -12.30 23.11
#